data_21a34a127aa04df9ab1aa044f98d186e
#
_entry.id   21a34a127aa04df9ab1aa044f98d186e
#
_cell.length_a   1.000
_cell.length_b   1.000
_cell.length_c   1.000
_cell.angle_alpha   90.00
_cell.angle_beta   90.00
_cell.angle_gamma   90.00
#
_symmetry.space_group_name_H-M   'P 1'
#
loop_
_entity.id
_entity.type
_entity.pdbx_description
1 polymer ?
#
loop_
_entity_poly.entity_id
_entity_poly.type
_entity_poly.pdbx_seq_one_letter_code
_entity_poly.pdbx_strand_id
1 'polypeptide(L)'
;MRSRYSAFALGLPHHLAATQRAPFGDAGLEPGAKWVGLTVHRARGAGDDAVGEVEFTARCLLGDRLGTLHEVSSFERIAGLWLYSAGLPHRTEERVERNAPCPCGSGKKFKSCCA
;
A
#
# COMPACT_ATOMS: atom_id res chain seq x y z
N MET A 1 -3.96 2.59 8.31
CA MET A 1 -3.23 2.36 7.04
C MET A 1 -2.51 1.02 7.00
N ARG A 2 -1.81 0.65 8.04
CA ARG A 2 -1.06 -0.62 8.06
C ARG A 2 -1.94 -1.84 7.85
N SER A 3 -3.13 -1.88 8.46
CA SER A 3 -4.08 -2.99 8.25
C SER A 3 -4.54 -3.08 6.80
N ARG A 4 -4.73 -1.94 6.13
CA ARG A 4 -5.08 -1.93 4.71
C ARG A 4 -3.93 -2.43 3.84
N TYR A 5 -2.69 -2.03 4.14
CA TYR A 5 -1.53 -2.57 3.43
C TYR A 5 -1.46 -4.10 3.57
N SER A 6 -1.64 -4.61 4.78
CA SER A 6 -1.67 -6.05 5.02
C SER A 6 -2.80 -6.73 4.24
N ALA A 7 -3.96 -6.09 4.15
CA ALA A 7 -5.08 -6.61 3.38
C ALA A 7 -4.78 -6.66 1.87
N PHE A 8 -4.10 -5.65 1.31
CA PHE A 8 -3.62 -5.71 -0.08
C PHE A 8 -2.61 -6.83 -0.27
N ALA A 9 -1.64 -6.95 0.63
CA ALA A 9 -0.59 -7.96 0.54
C ALA A 9 -1.13 -9.40 0.64
N LEU A 10 -2.18 -9.59 1.43
CA LEU A 10 -2.81 -10.90 1.65
C LEU A 10 -4.02 -11.15 0.76
N GLY A 11 -4.43 -10.18 -0.07
CA GLY A 11 -5.59 -10.31 -0.94
C GLY A 11 -6.90 -10.41 -0.17
N LEU A 12 -7.14 -9.53 0.79
CA LEU A 12 -8.34 -9.53 1.64
C LEU A 12 -9.32 -8.39 1.26
N PRO A 13 -10.10 -8.57 0.18
CA PRO A 13 -10.98 -7.50 -0.31
C PRO A 13 -12.08 -7.09 0.68
N HIS A 14 -12.54 -8.00 1.52
CA HIS A 14 -13.56 -7.68 2.53
C HIS A 14 -13.09 -6.65 3.55
N HIS A 15 -11.84 -6.76 4.00
CA HIS A 15 -11.28 -5.77 4.92
C HIS A 15 -11.11 -4.41 4.25
N LEU A 16 -10.67 -4.39 2.99
CA LEU A 16 -10.51 -3.15 2.23
C LEU A 16 -11.86 -2.46 2.02
N ALA A 17 -12.89 -3.23 1.65
CA ALA A 17 -14.25 -2.70 1.50
C ALA A 17 -14.81 -2.17 2.81
N ALA A 18 -14.57 -2.88 3.93
CA ALA A 18 -15.06 -2.48 5.24
C ALA A 18 -14.35 -1.25 5.81
N THR A 19 -13.15 -0.91 5.32
CA THR A 19 -12.34 0.19 5.85
C THR A 19 -12.27 1.40 4.92
N GLN A 20 -13.18 1.51 3.94
CA GLN A 20 -13.29 2.68 3.08
C GLN A 20 -14.75 3.08 2.85
N ARG A 21 -14.96 4.36 2.50
CA ARG A 21 -16.30 4.91 2.28
C ARG A 21 -16.90 4.53 0.93
N ALA A 22 -16.09 4.61 -0.13
CA ALA A 22 -16.53 4.24 -1.47
C ALA A 22 -16.55 2.71 -1.64
N PRO A 23 -17.36 2.15 -2.55
CA PRO A 23 -17.25 0.74 -2.88
C PRO A 23 -15.83 0.38 -3.33
N PHE A 24 -15.32 -0.75 -2.84
CA PHE A 24 -14.00 -1.23 -3.21
C PHE A 24 -14.04 -1.94 -4.57
N GLY A 25 -13.18 -1.49 -5.50
CA GLY A 25 -12.91 -2.21 -6.74
C GLY A 25 -11.75 -3.18 -6.56
N ASP A 26 -11.37 -3.86 -7.63
CA ASP A 26 -10.30 -4.86 -7.60
C ASP A 26 -8.90 -4.28 -7.83
N ALA A 27 -8.76 -2.96 -7.91
CA ALA A 27 -7.47 -2.31 -8.15
C ALA A 27 -6.48 -2.63 -7.02
N GLY A 28 -5.27 -2.99 -7.40
CA GLY A 28 -4.21 -3.35 -6.44
C GLY A 28 -4.23 -4.80 -6.00
N LEU A 29 -5.16 -5.62 -6.49
CA LEU A 29 -5.24 -7.05 -6.21
C LEU A 29 -4.88 -7.90 -7.43
N GLU A 30 -3.94 -7.44 -8.27
CA GLU A 30 -3.51 -8.17 -9.45
C GLU A 30 -2.84 -9.48 -9.07
N PRO A 31 -3.16 -10.58 -9.77
CA PRO A 31 -2.48 -11.86 -9.56
C PRO A 31 -0.97 -11.73 -9.78
N GLY A 32 -0.18 -12.29 -8.89
CA GLY A 32 1.27 -12.25 -8.96
C GLY A 32 1.90 -10.98 -8.42
N ALA A 33 1.13 -9.99 -8.01
CA ALA A 33 1.65 -8.79 -7.35
C ALA A 33 2.22 -9.15 -5.96
N LYS A 34 3.42 -8.65 -5.67
CA LYS A 34 4.07 -8.88 -4.39
C LYS A 34 4.36 -7.54 -3.72
N TRP A 35 3.77 -7.31 -2.58
CA TRP A 35 4.01 -6.11 -1.79
C TRP A 35 5.32 -6.26 -1.01
N VAL A 36 6.24 -5.33 -1.19
CA VAL A 36 7.60 -5.44 -0.68
C VAL A 36 7.98 -4.37 0.34
N GLY A 37 7.11 -3.44 0.64
CA GLY A 37 7.38 -2.48 1.70
C GLY A 37 6.33 -1.41 1.87
N LEU A 38 6.18 -0.97 3.10
CA LEU A 38 5.36 0.17 3.49
C LEU A 38 6.17 1.04 4.44
N THR A 39 6.23 2.34 4.15
CA THR A 39 6.79 3.35 5.03
C THR A 39 5.72 4.39 5.33
N VAL A 40 5.36 4.55 6.59
CA VAL A 40 4.47 5.62 7.03
C VAL A 40 5.34 6.80 7.43
N HIS A 41 5.23 7.92 6.68
CA HIS A 41 6.04 9.12 6.92
C HIS A 41 5.45 10.01 7.99
N ARG A 42 4.13 10.21 7.96
CA ARG A 42 3.39 11.03 8.91
C ARG A 42 1.99 10.50 9.07
N ALA A 43 1.42 10.73 10.25
CA ALA A 43 0.02 10.47 10.53
C ALA A 43 -0.54 11.60 11.38
N ARG A 44 -1.75 12.02 11.07
CA ARG A 44 -2.51 12.99 11.85
C ARG A 44 -3.87 12.41 12.19
N GLY A 45 -4.43 12.85 13.30
CA GLY A 45 -5.73 12.42 13.77
C GLY A 45 -5.60 11.26 14.74
N ALA A 46 -6.12 11.44 15.93
CA ALA A 46 -6.12 10.46 17.00
C ALA A 46 -7.24 10.76 17.96
N GLY A 47 -7.57 9.80 18.84
CA GLY A 47 -8.57 10.00 19.87
C GLY A 47 -9.94 10.32 19.30
N ASP A 48 -10.45 11.50 19.62
CA ASP A 48 -11.80 11.95 19.25
C ASP A 48 -11.86 12.71 17.93
N ASP A 49 -10.75 12.83 17.20
CA ASP A 49 -10.74 13.52 15.92
C ASP A 49 -11.66 12.82 14.93
N ALA A 50 -12.40 13.61 14.14
CA ALA A 50 -13.33 13.09 13.14
C ALA A 50 -12.64 12.79 11.81
N VAL A 51 -11.48 13.41 11.55
CA VAL A 51 -10.71 13.26 10.31
C VAL A 51 -9.25 13.03 10.65
N GLY A 52 -8.55 12.36 9.72
CA GLY A 52 -7.12 12.13 9.84
C GLY A 52 -6.48 11.99 8.49
N GLU A 53 -5.17 12.08 8.47
CA GLU A 53 -4.35 11.91 7.27
C GLU A 53 -3.18 11.00 7.56
N VAL A 54 -2.78 10.21 6.56
CA VAL A 54 -1.57 9.40 6.59
C VAL A 54 -0.80 9.64 5.30
N GLU A 55 0.45 10.02 5.43
CA GLU A 55 1.39 10.09 4.31
C GLU A 55 2.25 8.84 4.34
N PHE A 56 2.31 8.11 3.23
CA PHE A 56 3.04 6.85 3.17
C PHE A 56 3.61 6.60 1.78
N THR A 57 4.56 5.68 1.73
CA THR A 57 5.07 5.08 0.50
C THR A 57 4.87 3.58 0.57
N ALA A 58 4.22 3.01 -0.43
CA ALA A 58 4.05 1.58 -0.59
C ALA A 58 4.72 1.11 -1.88
N ARG A 59 5.33 -0.06 -1.84
CA ARG A 59 6.06 -0.62 -2.98
C ARG A 59 5.53 -2.00 -3.30
N CYS A 60 5.28 -2.23 -4.60
CA CYS A 60 4.72 -3.47 -5.10
C CYS A 60 5.54 -3.96 -6.30
N LEU A 61 5.91 -5.23 -6.29
CA LEU A 61 6.63 -5.86 -7.38
C LEU A 61 5.68 -6.70 -8.21
N LEU A 62 5.65 -6.46 -9.51
CA LEU A 62 4.90 -7.26 -10.48
C LEU A 62 5.84 -7.67 -11.60
N GLY A 63 6.26 -8.94 -11.60
CA GLY A 63 7.31 -9.41 -12.49
C GLY A 63 8.63 -8.72 -12.19
N ASP A 64 9.21 -8.05 -13.18
CA ASP A 64 10.43 -7.25 -13.03
C ASP A 64 10.17 -5.74 -12.88
N ARG A 65 8.90 -5.34 -12.65
CA ARG A 65 8.51 -3.94 -12.48
C ARG A 65 8.20 -3.65 -11.04
N LEU A 66 8.89 -2.64 -10.52
CA LEU A 66 8.66 -2.14 -9.16
C LEU A 66 7.81 -0.87 -9.24
N GLY A 67 6.60 -0.96 -8.73
CA GLY A 67 5.70 0.18 -8.56
C GLY A 67 5.90 0.81 -7.19
N THR A 68 6.06 2.12 -7.16
CA THR A 68 6.13 2.90 -5.92
C THR A 68 4.96 3.85 -5.88
N LEU A 69 4.16 3.74 -4.83
CA LEU A 69 3.03 4.63 -4.57
C LEU A 69 3.36 5.50 -3.36
N HIS A 70 3.42 6.81 -3.59
CA HIS A 70 3.46 7.80 -2.52
C HIS A 70 2.11 8.49 -2.46
N GLU A 71 1.47 8.46 -1.31
CA GLU A 71 0.12 8.99 -1.16
C GLU A 71 -0.04 9.70 0.18
N VAL A 72 -0.83 10.77 0.15
CA VAL A 72 -1.43 11.33 1.36
C VAL A 72 -2.88 10.90 1.36
N SER A 73 -3.23 9.98 2.24
CA SER A 73 -4.58 9.44 2.36
C SER A 73 -5.35 10.16 3.45
N SER A 74 -6.59 10.48 3.16
CA SER A 74 -7.53 11.04 4.14
C SER A 74 -8.42 9.95 4.68
N PHE A 75 -8.63 9.98 6.00
CA PHE A 75 -9.51 9.05 6.71
C PHE A 75 -10.56 9.82 7.48
N GLU A 76 -11.73 9.23 7.61
CA GLU A 76 -12.82 9.75 8.43
C GLU A 76 -13.17 8.73 9.51
N ARG A 77 -13.47 9.20 10.72
CA ARG A 77 -13.95 8.35 11.78
C ARG A 77 -15.49 8.39 11.81
N ILE A 78 -16.09 7.24 11.55
CA ILE A 78 -17.54 7.06 11.52
C ILE A 78 -17.88 5.90 12.44
N ALA A 79 -18.76 6.14 13.42
CA ALA A 79 -19.14 5.15 14.41
C ALA A 79 -17.94 4.50 15.13
N GLY A 80 -16.90 5.28 15.41
CA GLY A 80 -15.71 4.81 16.09
C GLY A 80 -14.69 4.12 15.19
N LEU A 81 -14.96 3.97 13.90
CA LEU A 81 -14.07 3.30 12.94
C LEU A 81 -13.44 4.31 11.97
N TRP A 82 -12.14 4.17 11.75
CA TRP A 82 -11.42 4.93 10.74
C TRP A 82 -11.63 4.31 9.37
N LEU A 83 -12.17 5.11 8.44
CA LEU A 83 -12.42 4.67 7.05
C LEU A 83 -11.61 5.52 6.08
N TYR A 84 -10.97 4.86 5.12
CA TYR A 84 -10.30 5.54 4.01
C TYR A 84 -11.34 6.29 3.19
N SER A 85 -11.13 7.59 2.97
CA SER A 85 -12.09 8.40 2.23
C SER A 85 -11.54 8.90 0.89
N ALA A 86 -10.30 9.34 0.85
CA ALA A 86 -9.68 9.89 -0.37
C ALA A 86 -8.17 9.84 -0.28
N GLY A 87 -7.50 10.01 -1.41
CA GLY A 87 -6.05 10.09 -1.46
C GLY A 87 -5.56 10.89 -2.65
N LEU A 88 -4.35 11.42 -2.53
CA LEU A 88 -3.62 12.08 -3.61
C LEU A 88 -2.43 11.18 -3.96
N PRO A 89 -2.58 10.25 -4.90
CA PRO A 89 -1.53 9.30 -5.24
C PRO A 89 -0.50 9.91 -6.19
N HIS A 90 0.76 9.56 -5.97
CA HIS A 90 1.82 9.76 -6.93
C HIS A 90 2.49 8.41 -7.18
N ARG A 91 2.42 7.93 -8.40
CA ARG A 91 2.91 6.60 -8.76
C ARG A 91 4.08 6.68 -9.70
N THR A 92 5.09 5.85 -9.47
CA THR A 92 6.21 5.65 -10.37
C THR A 92 6.41 4.15 -10.58
N GLU A 93 6.95 3.80 -11.74
CA GLU A 93 7.34 2.43 -12.05
C GLU A 93 8.77 2.42 -12.58
N GLU A 94 9.52 1.37 -12.20
CA GLU A 94 10.85 1.15 -12.74
C GLU A 94 11.09 -0.34 -12.96
N ARG A 95 11.95 -0.66 -13.90
CA ARG A 95 12.39 -2.03 -14.14
C ARG A 95 13.48 -2.40 -13.16
N VAL A 96 13.38 -3.60 -12.58
CA VAL A 96 14.40 -4.13 -11.68
C VAL A 96 15.43 -4.93 -12.47
N GLU A 97 16.70 -4.54 -12.39
CA GLU A 97 17.79 -5.27 -13.03
C GLU A 97 18.03 -6.61 -12.32
N ARG A 98 18.38 -7.64 -13.09
CA ARG A 98 18.58 -8.99 -12.56
C ARG A 98 19.66 -9.07 -11.49
N ASN A 99 20.72 -8.27 -11.63
CA ASN A 99 21.85 -8.27 -10.70
C ASN A 99 21.72 -7.22 -9.59
N ALA A 100 20.65 -6.41 -9.61
CA ALA A 100 20.42 -5.43 -8.55
C ALA A 100 19.94 -6.11 -7.26
N PRO A 101 20.10 -5.46 -6.11
CA PRO A 101 19.50 -5.97 -4.87
C PRO A 101 17.99 -6.14 -5.03
N CYS A 102 17.45 -7.24 -4.52
CA CYS A 102 16.01 -7.47 -4.61
C CYS A 102 15.24 -6.45 -3.79
N PRO A 103 14.18 -5.84 -4.37
CA PRO A 103 13.37 -4.85 -3.65
C PRO A 103 12.72 -5.38 -2.36
N CYS A 104 12.62 -6.70 -2.20
CA CYS A 104 12.04 -7.29 -0.99
C CYS A 104 12.91 -7.14 0.26
N GLY A 105 14.16 -6.66 0.11
CA GLY A 105 15.07 -6.45 1.24
C GLY A 105 15.77 -7.70 1.73
N SER A 106 15.74 -8.80 0.97
CA SER A 106 16.36 -10.07 1.38
C SER A 106 17.90 -10.04 1.41
N GLY A 107 18.51 -9.04 0.77
CA GLY A 107 19.96 -8.97 0.59
C GLY A 107 20.48 -9.80 -0.59
N LYS A 108 19.62 -10.54 -1.27
CA LYS A 108 19.97 -11.33 -2.46
C LYS A 108 19.78 -10.49 -3.71
N LYS A 109 20.43 -10.91 -4.81
CA LYS A 109 20.17 -10.33 -6.13
C LYS A 109 18.75 -10.68 -6.59
N PHE A 110 18.14 -9.79 -7.37
CA PHE A 110 16.77 -9.99 -7.85
C PHE A 110 16.59 -11.33 -8.56
N LYS A 111 17.53 -11.70 -9.45
CA LYS A 111 17.49 -12.96 -10.22
C LYS A 111 17.47 -14.21 -9.35
N SER A 112 17.96 -14.13 -8.10
CA SER A 112 18.04 -15.24 -7.16
C SER A 112 16.99 -15.17 -6.05
N CYS A 113 16.05 -14.23 -6.14
CA CYS A 113 15.04 -13.99 -5.11
C CYS A 113 13.64 -13.91 -5.71
N CYS A 114 13.19 -12.71 -6.12
CA CYS A 114 11.82 -12.50 -6.58
C CYS A 114 11.62 -12.62 -8.10
N ALA A 115 12.69 -12.80 -8.83
CA ALA A 115 12.60 -12.94 -10.29
C ALA A 115 11.95 -14.28 -10.68
#